data_cdbb171e9097cac5a8073feac1cfeb11
#
_entry.id   cdbb171e9097cac5a8073feac1cfeb11
#
_cell.length_a   1.000
_cell.length_b   1.000
_cell.length_c   1.000
_cell.angle_alpha   90.00
_cell.angle_beta   90.00
_cell.angle_gamma   90.00
#
_symmetry.space_group_name_H-M   'P 1'
#
loop_
_entity.id
_entity.type
_entity.pdbx_description
1 polymer ?
#
loop_
_entity_poly.entity_id
_entity_poly.type
_entity_poly.pdbx_seq_one_letter_code
_entity_poly.pdbx_strand_id
1 'polypeptide(L)'
;MNRVTIRVPATTANLGPGFDAFGCALGLYTDVTFEETDSGLEITGCDEAYRGPDNMAYTAYCAVLASLSEEIRGVKIHIDAHIPICRGLGSSTALLVAGAMGANVLRGNKLSTQGLLNITNAMEGHPDNLAPAFYGGLTASMVEGGLPVTVSFPLHPDWQFLALVPDFNLSTPLARSVLPEQISRADAIYNIAHGALVLKALELGDEPLLRTAMQDRLHQNYRRKLIQDYDAIAALARTNGAAFCLSGAGPTLLCITRSKKLREVLTEKLPGVTRRSWEILPLHVEFQGAHVLESC
;
A
#
# COMPACT_ATOMS: atom_id res chain seq x y z
N MET A 1 28.51 6.32 -9.69
CA MET A 1 27.49 6.33 -8.60
C MET A 1 27.57 4.98 -7.93
N ASN A 2 27.85 4.95 -6.64
CA ASN A 2 27.89 3.69 -5.87
C ASN A 2 26.93 3.70 -4.68
N ARG A 3 26.23 4.82 -4.43
CA ARG A 3 25.25 4.97 -3.37
C ARG A 3 24.01 5.71 -3.84
N VAL A 4 22.83 5.26 -3.41
CA VAL A 4 21.53 5.89 -3.69
C VAL A 4 20.56 5.67 -2.54
N THR A 5 19.76 6.67 -2.22
CA THR A 5 18.65 6.58 -1.28
C THR A 5 17.33 6.74 -2.04
N ILE A 6 16.46 5.76 -1.91
CA ILE A 6 15.13 5.74 -2.51
C ILE A 6 14.09 5.97 -1.42
N ARG A 7 13.24 6.98 -1.62
CA ARG A 7 12.05 7.22 -0.81
C ARG A 7 10.85 6.56 -1.47
N VAL A 8 10.11 5.76 -0.70
CA VAL A 8 8.89 5.07 -1.17
C VAL A 8 7.73 5.42 -0.26
N PRO A 9 6.57 5.87 -0.80
CA PRO A 9 5.39 6.16 0.00
C PRO A 9 4.70 4.89 0.49
N ALA A 10 3.98 5.02 1.60
CA ALA A 10 2.96 4.06 2.01
C ALA A 10 1.86 3.96 0.96
N THR A 11 1.15 2.84 0.96
CA THR A 11 0.02 2.63 0.07
C THR A 11 -1.16 2.03 0.81
N THR A 12 -2.36 2.40 0.37
CA THR A 12 -3.59 1.70 0.73
C THR A 12 -4.14 1.02 -0.52
N ALA A 13 -4.47 -0.25 -0.41
CA ALA A 13 -4.98 -1.07 -1.50
C ALA A 13 -6.45 -1.41 -1.31
N ASN A 14 -7.07 -1.92 -2.36
CA ASN A 14 -8.47 -2.35 -2.44
C ASN A 14 -9.49 -1.20 -2.43
N LEU A 15 -9.35 -0.19 -1.60
CA LEU A 15 -10.27 0.95 -1.48
C LEU A 15 -11.76 0.53 -1.53
N GLY A 16 -12.14 -0.38 -0.63
CA GLY A 16 -13.48 -0.98 -0.59
C GLY A 16 -13.66 -2.03 -1.69
N PRO A 17 -14.47 -1.80 -2.74
CA PRO A 17 -14.83 -2.82 -3.73
C PRO A 17 -13.76 -3.12 -4.79
N GLY A 18 -12.64 -2.40 -4.81
CA GLY A 18 -11.56 -2.54 -5.81
C GLY A 18 -10.52 -3.60 -5.44
N PHE A 19 -10.95 -4.77 -4.97
CA PHE A 19 -10.11 -5.86 -4.52
C PHE A 19 -9.04 -6.26 -5.56
N ASP A 20 -7.76 -6.25 -5.13
CA ASP A 20 -6.56 -6.53 -5.95
C ASP A 20 -6.39 -5.64 -7.20
N ALA A 21 -7.14 -4.53 -7.28
CA ALA A 21 -7.15 -3.64 -8.45
C ALA A 21 -6.87 -2.16 -8.10
N PHE A 22 -7.45 -1.62 -7.01
CA PHE A 22 -7.32 -0.21 -6.69
C PHE A 22 -6.28 0.04 -5.61
N GLY A 23 -5.50 1.11 -5.79
CA GLY A 23 -4.54 1.54 -4.79
C GLY A 23 -4.34 3.04 -4.78
N CYS A 24 -3.87 3.56 -3.64
CA CYS A 24 -3.56 4.97 -3.48
C CYS A 24 -2.30 5.14 -2.65
N ALA A 25 -1.38 6.00 -3.10
CA ALA A 25 -0.18 6.36 -2.37
C ALA A 25 -0.49 7.40 -1.29
N LEU A 26 0.13 7.24 -0.13
CA LEU A 26 -0.12 8.04 1.07
C LEU A 26 1.20 8.61 1.62
N GLY A 27 1.17 9.83 2.12
CA GLY A 27 2.32 10.58 2.61
C GLY A 27 2.86 10.09 3.96
N LEU A 28 3.32 8.85 3.98
CA LEU A 28 4.13 8.22 5.02
C LEU A 28 5.18 7.40 4.30
N TYR A 29 6.45 7.40 4.71
CA TYR A 29 7.52 6.94 3.85
C TYR A 29 8.42 5.89 4.51
N THR A 30 9.08 5.11 3.65
CA THR A 30 10.26 4.31 3.99
C THR A 30 11.38 4.77 3.06
N ASP A 31 12.52 5.13 3.64
CA ASP A 31 13.74 5.49 2.93
C ASP A 31 14.70 4.30 2.97
N VAL A 32 15.20 3.89 1.82
CA VAL A 32 16.14 2.77 1.72
C VAL A 32 17.38 3.22 0.97
N THR A 33 18.53 3.12 1.64
CA THR A 33 19.84 3.46 1.07
C THR A 33 20.54 2.19 0.63
N PHE A 34 21.02 2.18 -0.61
CA PHE A 34 21.85 1.14 -1.20
C PHE A 34 23.25 1.67 -1.44
N GLU A 35 24.27 0.96 -1.00
CA GLU A 35 25.68 1.26 -1.24
C GLU A 35 26.39 0.01 -1.74
N GLU A 36 26.93 0.04 -2.95
CA GLU A 36 27.66 -1.08 -3.52
C GLU A 36 29.01 -1.25 -2.84
N THR A 37 29.38 -2.50 -2.62
CA THR A 37 30.64 -2.92 -2.04
C THR A 37 31.28 -4.01 -2.92
N ASP A 38 32.53 -4.35 -2.66
CA ASP A 38 33.22 -5.38 -3.44
C ASP A 38 32.59 -6.77 -3.23
N SER A 39 32.07 -7.06 -2.04
CA SER A 39 31.45 -8.35 -1.71
C SER A 39 30.60 -8.29 -0.44
N GLY A 40 29.72 -9.29 -0.27
CA GLY A 40 28.92 -9.48 0.93
C GLY A 40 27.57 -8.74 0.93
N LEU A 41 26.76 -9.05 1.93
CA LEU A 41 25.46 -8.42 2.19
C LEU A 41 25.46 -7.91 3.63
N GLU A 42 25.16 -6.63 3.80
CA GLU A 42 24.94 -6.00 5.12
C GLU A 42 23.61 -5.27 5.09
N ILE A 43 22.67 -5.63 5.99
CA ILE A 43 21.38 -4.96 6.12
C ILE A 43 21.23 -4.40 7.53
N THR A 44 20.88 -3.14 7.64
CA THR A 44 20.71 -2.40 8.89
C THR A 44 19.40 -1.60 8.90
N GLY A 45 18.99 -1.08 10.07
CA GLY A 45 17.79 -0.27 10.22
C GLY A 45 16.48 -1.06 10.30
N CYS A 46 16.56 -2.40 10.39
CA CYS A 46 15.40 -3.27 10.60
C CYS A 46 15.72 -4.34 11.66
N ASP A 47 14.70 -5.09 12.09
CA ASP A 47 14.86 -6.20 13.00
C ASP A 47 15.83 -7.25 12.45
N GLU A 48 16.57 -7.92 13.33
CA GLU A 48 17.59 -8.91 12.96
C GLU A 48 17.03 -10.04 12.08
N ALA A 49 15.80 -10.45 12.32
CA ALA A 49 15.10 -11.47 11.53
C ALA A 49 14.94 -11.11 10.05
N TYR A 50 15.05 -9.82 9.67
CA TYR A 50 14.92 -9.33 8.29
C TYR A 50 16.26 -8.92 7.66
N ARG A 51 17.41 -9.25 8.27
CA ARG A 51 18.74 -8.87 7.76
C ARG A 51 19.38 -9.91 6.85
N GLY A 52 18.63 -10.94 6.47
CA GLY A 52 19.09 -12.03 5.62
C GLY A 52 18.88 -11.78 4.11
N PRO A 53 19.32 -12.74 3.28
CA PRO A 53 19.19 -12.68 1.82
C PRO A 53 17.73 -12.76 1.32
N ASP A 54 16.79 -13.09 2.16
CA ASP A 54 15.34 -13.10 1.93
C ASP A 54 14.67 -11.73 2.18
N ASN A 55 15.45 -10.71 2.57
CA ASN A 55 14.95 -9.35 2.69
C ASN A 55 14.37 -8.85 1.36
N MET A 56 13.17 -8.30 1.39
CA MET A 56 12.42 -7.93 0.18
C MET A 56 13.12 -6.83 -0.65
N ALA A 57 13.82 -5.89 -0.02
CA ALA A 57 14.60 -4.89 -0.75
C ALA A 57 15.78 -5.54 -1.47
N TYR A 58 16.47 -6.48 -0.82
CA TYR A 58 17.57 -7.20 -1.43
C TYR A 58 17.10 -8.15 -2.53
N THR A 59 16.02 -8.89 -2.34
CA THR A 59 15.51 -9.81 -3.38
C THR A 59 15.07 -9.05 -4.63
N ALA A 60 14.39 -7.90 -4.48
CA ALA A 60 14.02 -7.05 -5.61
C ALA A 60 15.24 -6.41 -6.30
N TYR A 61 16.24 -5.98 -5.53
CA TYR A 61 17.52 -5.51 -6.04
C TYR A 61 18.20 -6.57 -6.93
N CYS A 62 18.30 -7.79 -6.44
CA CYS A 62 18.87 -8.92 -7.19
C CYS A 62 18.04 -9.27 -8.44
N ALA A 63 16.71 -9.25 -8.35
CA ALA A 63 15.83 -9.54 -9.49
C ALA A 63 16.04 -8.56 -10.64
N VAL A 64 16.20 -7.26 -10.34
CA VAL A 64 16.51 -6.26 -11.36
C VAL A 64 17.89 -6.49 -11.99
N LEU A 65 18.93 -6.74 -11.19
CA LEU A 65 20.27 -7.03 -11.72
C LEU A 65 20.24 -8.28 -12.63
N ALA A 66 19.56 -9.34 -12.20
CA ALA A 66 19.39 -10.55 -12.99
C ALA A 66 18.69 -10.27 -14.35
N SER A 67 17.65 -9.44 -14.35
CA SER A 67 16.95 -9.04 -15.59
C SER A 67 17.83 -8.25 -16.55
N LEU A 68 18.82 -7.54 -16.04
CA LEU A 68 19.80 -6.79 -16.81
C LEU A 68 21.03 -7.61 -17.19
N SER A 69 21.11 -8.89 -16.77
CA SER A 69 22.30 -9.75 -16.92
C SER A 69 23.55 -9.12 -16.25
N GLU A 70 23.36 -8.40 -15.15
CA GLU A 70 24.41 -7.76 -14.38
C GLU A 70 24.83 -8.64 -13.21
N GLU A 71 26.11 -8.60 -12.86
CA GLU A 71 26.65 -9.32 -11.70
C GLU A 71 26.16 -8.73 -10.39
N ILE A 72 25.79 -9.59 -9.44
CA ILE A 72 25.44 -9.18 -8.07
C ILE A 72 26.75 -9.03 -7.30
N ARG A 73 27.15 -7.78 -7.09
CA ARG A 73 28.27 -7.43 -6.20
C ARG A 73 27.79 -7.34 -4.76
N GLY A 74 28.70 -7.06 -3.83
CA GLY A 74 28.31 -6.75 -2.46
C GLY A 74 27.43 -5.51 -2.38
N VAL A 75 26.53 -5.48 -1.40
CA VAL A 75 25.68 -4.30 -1.14
C VAL A 75 25.40 -4.12 0.34
N LYS A 76 25.48 -2.88 0.80
CA LYS A 76 24.95 -2.45 2.09
C LYS A 76 23.59 -1.81 1.86
N ILE A 77 22.60 -2.23 2.68
CA ILE A 77 21.25 -1.73 2.65
C ILE A 77 20.91 -1.16 4.03
N HIS A 78 20.53 0.11 4.09
CA HIS A 78 20.02 0.74 5.30
C HIS A 78 18.56 1.10 5.11
N ILE A 79 17.70 0.63 6.03
CA ILE A 79 16.25 0.83 5.97
C ILE A 79 15.84 1.78 7.09
N ASP A 80 15.31 2.95 6.72
CA ASP A 80 14.66 3.90 7.64
C ASP A 80 13.15 3.85 7.41
N ALA A 81 12.48 2.95 8.16
CA ALA A 81 11.09 2.62 7.94
C ALA A 81 10.17 3.32 8.92
N HIS A 82 9.31 4.22 8.41
CA HIS A 82 8.22 4.81 9.17
C HIS A 82 6.85 4.17 8.86
N ILE A 83 6.77 3.36 7.80
CA ILE A 83 5.55 2.61 7.45
C ILE A 83 5.41 1.41 8.39
N PRO A 84 4.32 1.30 9.17
CA PRO A 84 4.14 0.20 10.12
C PRO A 84 4.11 -1.18 9.43
N ILE A 85 4.93 -2.11 9.94
CA ILE A 85 5.07 -3.46 9.37
C ILE A 85 3.81 -4.30 9.65
N CYS A 86 3.34 -5.06 8.64
CA CYS A 86 2.15 -5.94 8.73
C CYS A 86 0.88 -5.22 9.22
N ARG A 87 0.68 -3.98 8.77
CA ARG A 87 -0.50 -3.15 9.12
C ARG A 87 -1.38 -2.79 7.93
N GLY A 88 -1.14 -3.31 6.73
CA GLY A 88 -1.96 -3.00 5.55
C GLY A 88 -1.70 -1.62 4.95
N LEU A 89 -0.49 -1.07 5.15
CA LEU A 89 -0.03 0.20 4.58
C LEU A 89 1.13 0.03 3.57
N GLY A 90 1.28 -1.16 2.98
CA GLY A 90 2.22 -1.41 1.90
C GLY A 90 3.69 -1.46 2.32
N SER A 91 4.04 -1.83 3.58
CA SER A 91 5.43 -1.85 4.03
C SER A 91 6.30 -2.85 3.27
N SER A 92 5.78 -4.03 2.93
CA SER A 92 6.49 -5.02 2.09
C SER A 92 6.72 -4.50 0.67
N THR A 93 5.67 -3.94 0.08
CA THR A 93 5.72 -3.34 -1.26
C THR A 93 6.74 -2.19 -1.32
N ALA A 94 6.82 -1.36 -0.27
CA ALA A 94 7.80 -0.28 -0.21
C ALA A 94 9.24 -0.80 -0.31
N LEU A 95 9.56 -1.92 0.32
CA LEU A 95 10.87 -2.56 0.22
C LEU A 95 11.14 -3.12 -1.19
N LEU A 96 10.14 -3.79 -1.82
CA LEU A 96 10.28 -4.27 -3.20
C LEU A 96 10.54 -3.12 -4.18
N VAL A 97 9.77 -2.04 -4.08
CA VAL A 97 9.91 -0.86 -4.94
C VAL A 97 11.27 -0.19 -4.72
N ALA A 98 11.69 -0.01 -3.46
CA ALA A 98 12.99 0.56 -3.14
C ALA A 98 14.14 -0.27 -3.72
N GLY A 99 14.10 -1.60 -3.54
CA GLY A 99 15.11 -2.51 -4.07
C GLY A 99 15.22 -2.46 -5.59
N ALA A 100 14.07 -2.52 -6.27
CA ALA A 100 14.01 -2.45 -7.72
C ALA A 100 14.54 -1.11 -8.26
N MET A 101 14.11 0.02 -7.68
CA MET A 101 14.60 1.34 -8.07
C MET A 101 16.07 1.53 -7.73
N GLY A 102 16.52 1.11 -6.54
CA GLY A 102 17.91 1.22 -6.13
C GLY A 102 18.85 0.53 -7.11
N ALA A 103 18.57 -0.71 -7.48
CA ALA A 103 19.33 -1.45 -8.48
C ALA A 103 19.34 -0.73 -9.84
N ASN A 104 18.18 -0.29 -10.31
CA ASN A 104 18.06 0.37 -11.61
C ASN A 104 18.85 1.69 -11.68
N VAL A 105 18.76 2.50 -10.63
CA VAL A 105 19.49 3.78 -10.55
C VAL A 105 21.00 3.56 -10.53
N LEU A 106 21.48 2.60 -9.74
CA LEU A 106 22.91 2.25 -9.68
C LEU A 106 23.44 1.69 -11.02
N ARG A 107 22.57 1.21 -11.88
CA ARG A 107 22.88 0.75 -13.26
C ARG A 107 22.54 1.77 -14.34
N GLY A 108 22.30 3.04 -13.97
CA GLY A 108 22.07 4.13 -14.92
C GLY A 108 20.68 4.16 -15.53
N ASN A 109 19.64 3.70 -14.80
CA ASN A 109 18.23 3.74 -15.21
C ASN A 109 17.95 3.01 -16.53
N LYS A 110 18.44 1.78 -16.66
CA LYS A 110 18.26 0.97 -17.86
C LYS A 110 16.83 0.49 -18.10
N LEU A 111 16.02 0.40 -17.05
CA LEU A 111 14.63 -0.01 -17.08
C LEU A 111 13.69 1.18 -16.89
N SER A 112 12.56 1.15 -17.59
CA SER A 112 11.46 2.09 -17.32
C SER A 112 10.72 1.72 -16.03
N THR A 113 9.91 2.65 -15.49
CA THR A 113 9.04 2.38 -14.34
C THR A 113 8.13 1.18 -14.59
N GLN A 114 7.57 1.04 -15.80
CA GLN A 114 6.77 -0.13 -16.16
C GLN A 114 7.59 -1.43 -16.14
N GLY A 115 8.85 -1.39 -16.55
CA GLY A 115 9.76 -2.55 -16.47
C GLY A 115 10.01 -2.99 -15.02
N LEU A 116 10.20 -2.02 -14.12
CA LEU A 116 10.35 -2.28 -12.69
C LEU A 116 9.04 -2.82 -12.08
N LEU A 117 7.89 -2.24 -12.45
CA LEU A 117 6.58 -2.73 -12.03
C LEU A 117 6.35 -4.18 -12.48
N ASN A 118 6.74 -4.54 -13.70
CA ASN A 118 6.59 -5.92 -14.20
C ASN A 118 7.40 -6.91 -13.35
N ILE A 119 8.67 -6.57 -13.02
CA ILE A 119 9.53 -7.42 -12.20
C ILE A 119 8.97 -7.57 -10.78
N THR A 120 8.61 -6.46 -10.14
CA THR A 120 8.09 -6.48 -8.76
C THR A 120 6.71 -7.12 -8.67
N ASN A 121 5.86 -6.98 -9.69
CA ASN A 121 4.56 -7.65 -9.75
C ASN A 121 4.69 -9.18 -9.86
N ALA A 122 5.70 -9.67 -10.55
CA ALA A 122 5.98 -11.11 -10.59
C ALA A 122 6.40 -11.66 -9.20
N MET A 123 6.90 -10.81 -8.30
CA MET A 123 7.28 -11.18 -6.93
C MET A 123 6.11 -11.07 -5.96
N GLU A 124 5.30 -10.00 -6.06
CA GLU A 124 4.18 -9.69 -5.15
C GLU A 124 2.89 -10.46 -5.53
N GLY A 125 2.63 -10.61 -6.81
CA GLY A 125 1.45 -11.28 -7.37
C GLY A 125 0.24 -10.39 -7.61
N HIS A 126 0.25 -9.13 -7.15
CA HIS A 126 -0.83 -8.15 -7.37
C HIS A 126 -0.29 -6.71 -7.39
N PRO A 127 -0.79 -5.87 -8.31
CA PRO A 127 -0.24 -4.53 -8.56
C PRO A 127 -0.83 -3.42 -7.68
N ASP A 128 -1.84 -3.68 -6.89
CA ASP A 128 -2.67 -2.69 -6.20
C ASP A 128 -1.91 -1.82 -5.19
N ASN A 129 -0.82 -2.32 -4.59
CA ASN A 129 0.11 -1.54 -3.78
C ASN A 129 1.30 -1.06 -4.60
N LEU A 130 1.82 -1.88 -5.51
CA LEU A 130 2.98 -1.56 -6.34
C LEU A 130 2.75 -0.34 -7.24
N ALA A 131 1.61 -0.33 -7.93
CA ALA A 131 1.30 0.73 -8.88
C ALA A 131 1.27 2.12 -8.22
N PRO A 132 0.51 2.36 -7.13
CA PRO A 132 0.55 3.66 -6.48
C PRO A 132 1.90 3.96 -5.83
N ALA A 133 2.66 2.96 -5.36
CA ALA A 133 4.00 3.18 -4.84
C ALA A 133 4.95 3.72 -5.92
N PHE A 134 4.88 3.21 -7.16
CA PHE A 134 5.70 3.71 -8.27
C PHE A 134 5.20 5.03 -8.86
N TYR A 135 3.89 5.15 -9.12
CA TYR A 135 3.33 6.27 -9.90
C TYR A 135 2.78 7.41 -9.04
N GLY A 136 2.54 7.15 -7.77
CA GLY A 136 1.82 8.08 -6.90
C GLY A 136 0.31 8.11 -7.16
N GLY A 137 -0.42 8.84 -6.33
CA GLY A 137 -1.85 9.10 -6.48
C GLY A 137 -2.75 7.88 -6.39
N LEU A 138 -3.92 8.00 -6.99
CA LEU A 138 -4.92 6.95 -7.11
C LEU A 138 -4.69 6.16 -8.41
N THR A 139 -4.56 4.85 -8.31
CA THR A 139 -4.35 3.99 -9.46
C THR A 139 -5.37 2.85 -9.50
N ALA A 140 -5.72 2.42 -10.71
CA ALA A 140 -6.37 1.15 -10.94
C ALA A 140 -5.53 0.30 -11.89
N SER A 141 -5.39 -0.97 -11.57
CA SER A 141 -4.54 -1.90 -12.29
C SER A 141 -5.27 -3.20 -12.59
N MET A 142 -4.92 -3.82 -13.70
CA MET A 142 -5.28 -5.19 -14.02
C MET A 142 -4.01 -5.96 -14.41
N VAL A 143 -4.07 -7.28 -14.41
CA VAL A 143 -2.99 -8.13 -14.91
C VAL A 143 -3.48 -8.84 -16.15
N GLU A 144 -2.83 -8.60 -17.28
CA GLU A 144 -3.14 -9.23 -18.58
C GLU A 144 -1.89 -9.92 -19.11
N GLY A 145 -2.01 -11.23 -19.40
CA GLY A 145 -0.85 -12.01 -19.82
C GLY A 145 0.31 -12.04 -18.83
N GLY A 146 0.03 -11.92 -17.53
CA GLY A 146 1.05 -11.86 -16.46
C GLY A 146 1.69 -10.48 -16.27
N LEU A 147 1.32 -9.48 -17.05
CA LEU A 147 1.86 -8.11 -16.97
C LEU A 147 0.82 -7.14 -16.39
N PRO A 148 1.21 -6.28 -15.46
CA PRO A 148 0.33 -5.26 -14.92
C PRO A 148 0.11 -4.12 -15.92
N VAL A 149 -1.15 -3.75 -16.10
CA VAL A 149 -1.58 -2.56 -16.86
C VAL A 149 -2.22 -1.61 -15.85
N THR A 150 -1.68 -0.41 -15.73
CA THR A 150 -2.06 0.58 -14.72
C THR A 150 -2.50 1.88 -15.35
N VAL A 151 -3.55 2.48 -14.78
CA VAL A 151 -4.03 3.83 -15.11
C VAL A 151 -4.14 4.64 -13.82
N SER A 152 -3.63 5.88 -13.85
CA SER A 152 -3.83 6.86 -12.78
C SER A 152 -5.17 7.56 -12.94
N PHE A 153 -5.84 7.79 -11.82
CA PHE A 153 -7.13 8.48 -11.77
C PHE A 153 -6.99 9.82 -11.05
N PRO A 154 -7.73 10.85 -11.49
CA PRO A 154 -7.79 12.11 -10.76
C PRO A 154 -8.39 11.91 -9.38
N LEU A 155 -7.93 12.71 -8.43
CA LEU A 155 -8.43 12.72 -7.07
C LEU A 155 -8.72 14.16 -6.65
N HIS A 156 -9.90 14.38 -6.06
CA HIS A 156 -10.27 15.70 -5.57
C HIS A 156 -9.32 16.13 -4.42
N PRO A 157 -8.77 17.36 -4.42
CA PRO A 157 -7.70 17.75 -3.49
C PRO A 157 -8.13 17.84 -2.02
N ASP A 158 -9.43 17.98 -1.75
CA ASP A 158 -9.93 18.15 -0.37
C ASP A 158 -10.05 16.84 0.42
N TRP A 159 -9.78 15.69 -0.17
CA TRP A 159 -9.85 14.43 0.54
C TRP A 159 -8.81 14.33 1.63
N GLN A 160 -9.24 13.88 2.80
CA GLN A 160 -8.41 13.53 3.94
C GLN A 160 -8.51 12.02 4.18
N PHE A 161 -7.38 11.40 4.34
CA PHE A 161 -7.25 9.99 4.64
C PHE A 161 -6.81 9.85 6.09
N LEU A 162 -7.63 9.22 6.92
CA LEU A 162 -7.30 8.91 8.30
C LEU A 162 -7.10 7.41 8.42
N ALA A 163 -5.86 6.98 8.58
CA ALA A 163 -5.53 5.59 8.83
C ALA A 163 -5.61 5.32 10.35
N LEU A 164 -6.47 4.37 10.72
CA LEU A 164 -6.58 3.89 12.09
C LEU A 164 -5.76 2.60 12.20
N VAL A 165 -4.61 2.70 12.84
CA VAL A 165 -3.60 1.64 12.91
C VAL A 165 -3.67 0.98 14.29
N PRO A 166 -3.98 -0.33 14.39
CA PRO A 166 -4.02 -1.02 15.67
C PRO A 166 -2.63 -1.45 16.17
N ASP A 167 -2.56 -1.86 17.42
CA ASP A 167 -1.36 -2.38 18.08
C ASP A 167 -1.01 -3.84 17.75
N PHE A 168 -1.78 -4.51 16.86
CA PHE A 168 -1.56 -5.90 16.48
C PHE A 168 -1.32 -6.08 14.98
N ASN A 169 -0.60 -7.14 14.62
CA ASN A 169 -0.28 -7.51 13.24
C ASN A 169 -1.36 -8.40 12.62
N LEU A 170 -1.54 -8.29 11.30
CA LEU A 170 -2.30 -9.23 10.49
C LEU A 170 -1.50 -9.54 9.22
N SER A 171 -1.12 -10.81 9.03
CA SER A 171 -0.38 -11.21 7.84
C SER A 171 -1.30 -11.31 6.62
N THR A 172 -0.79 -10.94 5.44
CA THR A 172 -1.52 -11.04 4.17
C THR A 172 -1.95 -12.48 3.86
N PRO A 173 -1.13 -13.53 4.06
CA PRO A 173 -1.57 -14.91 3.88
C PRO A 173 -2.78 -15.26 4.75
N LEU A 174 -2.79 -14.89 6.03
CA LEU A 174 -3.95 -15.13 6.90
C LEU A 174 -5.19 -14.35 6.45
N ALA A 175 -5.03 -13.09 6.04
CA ALA A 175 -6.14 -12.29 5.52
C ALA A 175 -6.69 -12.80 4.18
N ARG A 176 -5.89 -13.53 3.39
CA ARG A 176 -6.34 -14.19 2.15
C ARG A 176 -6.99 -15.55 2.43
N SER A 177 -6.54 -16.30 3.42
CA SER A 177 -7.05 -17.65 3.71
C SER A 177 -8.52 -17.68 4.16
N VAL A 178 -9.08 -16.56 4.59
CA VAL A 178 -10.50 -16.46 4.99
C VAL A 178 -11.43 -16.11 3.84
N LEU A 179 -10.90 -15.86 2.64
CA LEU A 179 -11.70 -15.50 1.46
C LEU A 179 -12.28 -16.76 0.82
N PRO A 180 -13.53 -16.71 0.31
CA PRO A 180 -14.11 -17.84 -0.41
C PRO A 180 -13.42 -17.99 -1.78
N GLU A 181 -13.25 -19.22 -2.24
CA GLU A 181 -12.76 -19.53 -3.59
C GLU A 181 -13.76 -19.17 -4.70
N GLN A 182 -15.05 -19.14 -4.37
CA GLN A 182 -16.13 -18.83 -5.30
C GLN A 182 -17.01 -17.73 -4.74
N ILE A 183 -17.48 -16.86 -5.63
CA ILE A 183 -18.40 -15.77 -5.32
C ILE A 183 -19.68 -15.90 -6.17
N SER A 184 -20.78 -15.33 -5.67
CA SER A 184 -22.01 -15.29 -6.45
C SER A 184 -21.91 -14.26 -7.59
N ARG A 185 -22.65 -14.52 -8.69
CA ARG A 185 -22.78 -13.52 -9.77
C ARG A 185 -23.33 -12.18 -9.24
N ALA A 186 -24.23 -12.22 -8.27
CA ALA A 186 -24.79 -11.01 -7.67
C ALA A 186 -23.74 -10.20 -6.93
N ASP A 187 -22.82 -10.84 -6.21
CA ASP A 187 -21.71 -10.15 -5.51
C ASP A 187 -20.67 -9.61 -6.49
N ALA A 188 -20.39 -10.34 -7.59
CA ALA A 188 -19.52 -9.84 -8.66
C ALA A 188 -20.11 -8.57 -9.30
N ILE A 189 -21.39 -8.58 -9.69
CA ILE A 189 -22.09 -7.40 -10.25
C ILE A 189 -22.07 -6.24 -9.24
N TYR A 190 -22.32 -6.52 -7.96
CA TYR A 190 -22.28 -5.52 -6.91
C TYR A 190 -20.93 -4.82 -6.84
N ASN A 191 -19.83 -5.57 -6.78
CA ASN A 191 -18.48 -5.00 -6.70
C ASN A 191 -18.08 -4.24 -7.97
N ILE A 192 -18.41 -4.74 -9.17
CA ILE A 192 -18.15 -4.03 -10.43
C ILE A 192 -18.82 -2.64 -10.42
N ALA A 193 -20.11 -2.58 -10.05
CA ALA A 193 -20.84 -1.32 -10.01
C ALA A 193 -20.29 -0.35 -8.95
N HIS A 194 -20.01 -0.85 -7.74
CA HIS A 194 -19.47 -0.06 -6.64
C HIS A 194 -18.05 0.44 -6.96
N GLY A 195 -17.18 -0.40 -7.54
CA GLY A 195 -15.84 -0.01 -7.93
C GLY A 195 -15.81 1.16 -8.92
N ALA A 196 -16.63 1.12 -9.96
CA ALA A 196 -16.74 2.22 -10.91
C ALA A 196 -17.17 3.54 -10.22
N LEU A 197 -18.11 3.45 -9.27
CA LEU A 197 -18.62 4.63 -8.57
C LEU A 197 -17.63 5.15 -7.49
N VAL A 198 -16.81 4.31 -6.88
CA VAL A 198 -15.71 4.75 -5.97
C VAL A 198 -14.74 5.65 -6.70
N LEU A 199 -14.24 5.24 -7.88
CA LEU A 199 -13.30 6.05 -8.67
C LEU A 199 -13.92 7.40 -9.04
N LYS A 200 -15.18 7.40 -9.47
CA LYS A 200 -15.87 8.64 -9.84
C LYS A 200 -16.15 9.55 -8.64
N ALA A 201 -16.53 8.98 -7.48
CA ALA A 201 -16.76 9.76 -6.27
C ALA A 201 -15.47 10.41 -5.76
N LEU A 202 -14.34 9.68 -5.82
CA LEU A 202 -13.02 10.20 -5.44
C LEU A 202 -12.58 11.35 -6.35
N GLU A 203 -12.82 11.25 -7.65
CA GLU A 203 -12.54 12.31 -8.63
C GLU A 203 -13.38 13.58 -8.36
N LEU A 204 -14.70 13.42 -8.15
CA LEU A 204 -15.63 14.53 -7.98
C LEU A 204 -15.61 15.18 -6.59
N GLY A 205 -15.01 14.52 -5.58
CA GLY A 205 -15.16 14.93 -4.18
C GLY A 205 -16.58 14.70 -3.63
N ASP A 206 -17.32 13.75 -4.21
CA ASP A 206 -18.69 13.42 -3.79
C ASP A 206 -18.68 12.47 -2.60
N GLU A 207 -18.69 13.04 -1.39
CA GLU A 207 -18.63 12.29 -0.15
C GLU A 207 -19.87 11.40 0.10
N PRO A 208 -21.12 11.82 -0.15
CA PRO A 208 -22.29 10.95 -0.10
C PRO A 208 -22.19 9.73 -1.03
N LEU A 209 -21.78 9.96 -2.27
CA LEU A 209 -21.58 8.87 -3.24
C LEU A 209 -20.48 7.92 -2.77
N LEU A 210 -19.35 8.46 -2.29
CA LEU A 210 -18.23 7.64 -1.81
C LEU A 210 -18.63 6.74 -0.64
N ARG A 211 -19.39 7.25 0.33
CA ARG A 211 -19.90 6.45 1.46
C ARG A 211 -20.74 5.26 1.01
N THR A 212 -21.57 5.47 0.00
CA THR A 212 -22.40 4.41 -0.56
C THR A 212 -21.58 3.42 -1.38
N ALA A 213 -20.70 3.92 -2.23
CA ALA A 213 -19.90 3.13 -3.16
C ALA A 213 -18.79 2.31 -2.48
N MET A 214 -18.31 2.72 -1.28
CA MET A 214 -17.21 2.05 -0.57
C MET A 214 -17.58 0.68 0.01
N GLN A 215 -18.82 0.21 -0.21
CA GLN A 215 -19.26 -1.10 0.22
C GLN A 215 -18.66 -2.21 -0.67
N ASP A 216 -18.36 -3.36 -0.05
CA ASP A 216 -17.72 -4.48 -0.71
C ASP A 216 -18.37 -5.82 -0.29
N ARG A 217 -18.38 -6.78 -1.21
CA ARG A 217 -18.85 -8.14 -0.97
C ARG A 217 -17.82 -9.22 -1.27
N LEU A 218 -16.61 -8.85 -1.71
CA LEU A 218 -15.58 -9.81 -2.07
C LEU A 218 -14.62 -10.13 -0.92
N HIS A 219 -14.22 -9.15 -0.11
CA HIS A 219 -13.18 -9.39 0.87
C HIS A 219 -13.47 -8.85 2.28
N GLN A 220 -14.01 -7.63 2.43
CA GLN A 220 -14.11 -6.97 3.74
C GLN A 220 -15.00 -7.74 4.73
N ASN A 221 -16.10 -8.32 4.27
CA ASN A 221 -17.03 -9.09 5.11
C ASN A 221 -16.38 -10.33 5.74
N TYR A 222 -15.37 -10.88 5.11
CA TYR A 222 -14.62 -12.04 5.61
C TYR A 222 -13.49 -11.59 6.53
N ARG A 223 -12.68 -10.63 6.09
CA ARG A 223 -11.49 -10.11 6.81
C ARG A 223 -11.83 -9.39 8.10
N ARG A 224 -12.97 -8.67 8.18
CA ARG A 224 -13.39 -7.95 9.40
C ARG A 224 -13.45 -8.83 10.64
N LYS A 225 -13.69 -10.14 10.49
CA LYS A 225 -13.73 -11.11 11.60
C LYS A 225 -12.36 -11.32 12.25
N LEU A 226 -11.28 -11.00 11.55
CA LEU A 226 -9.90 -11.06 12.05
C LEU A 226 -9.48 -9.78 12.78
N ILE A 227 -10.31 -8.73 12.73
CA ILE A 227 -9.97 -7.42 13.25
C ILE A 227 -10.88 -7.09 14.42
N GLN A 228 -10.30 -7.17 15.61
CA GLN A 228 -10.99 -6.76 16.83
C GLN A 228 -11.41 -5.30 16.72
N ASP A 229 -12.58 -4.95 17.29
CA ASP A 229 -13.14 -3.60 17.29
C ASP A 229 -13.63 -3.08 15.91
N TYR A 230 -13.50 -3.86 14.81
CA TYR A 230 -13.90 -3.41 13.46
C TYR A 230 -15.31 -2.83 13.42
N ASP A 231 -16.31 -3.56 13.94
CA ASP A 231 -17.70 -3.14 13.84
C ASP A 231 -18.00 -1.88 14.66
N ALA A 232 -17.37 -1.72 15.82
CA ALA A 232 -17.48 -0.52 16.65
C ALA A 232 -16.88 0.70 15.98
N ILE A 233 -15.68 0.54 15.40
CA ILE A 233 -14.99 1.61 14.67
C ILE A 233 -15.77 1.98 13.38
N ALA A 234 -16.24 0.97 12.64
CA ALA A 234 -17.04 1.20 11.44
C ALA A 234 -18.34 1.98 11.73
N ALA A 235 -19.02 1.63 12.82
CA ALA A 235 -20.21 2.37 13.28
C ALA A 235 -19.86 3.82 13.63
N LEU A 236 -18.79 4.03 14.41
CA LEU A 236 -18.32 5.37 14.80
C LEU A 236 -17.98 6.21 13.56
N ALA A 237 -17.19 5.67 12.61
CA ALA A 237 -16.78 6.38 11.41
C ALA A 237 -17.98 6.77 10.52
N ARG A 238 -18.86 5.81 10.24
CA ARG A 238 -20.05 6.03 9.39
C ARG A 238 -21.05 7.00 10.00
N THR A 239 -21.32 6.92 11.31
CA THR A 239 -22.20 7.86 12.03
C THR A 239 -21.66 9.30 11.97
N ASN A 240 -20.33 9.46 11.86
CA ASN A 240 -19.71 10.77 11.72
C ASN A 240 -19.38 11.14 10.26
N GLY A 241 -20.00 10.47 9.30
CA GLY A 241 -20.03 10.87 7.88
C GLY A 241 -18.82 10.42 7.06
N ALA A 242 -17.95 9.54 7.57
CA ALA A 242 -16.82 9.03 6.80
C ALA A 242 -17.22 7.93 5.81
N ALA A 243 -16.60 7.89 4.65
CA ALA A 243 -16.43 6.69 3.87
C ALA A 243 -15.38 5.80 4.57
N PHE A 244 -15.68 4.50 4.70
CA PHE A 244 -14.92 3.60 5.56
C PHE A 244 -14.63 2.28 4.87
N CYS A 245 -13.37 1.84 4.93
CA CYS A 245 -12.94 0.55 4.39
C CYS A 245 -11.72 -0.01 5.14
N LEU A 246 -11.34 -1.24 4.79
CA LEU A 246 -10.03 -1.80 5.12
C LEU A 246 -8.94 -1.17 4.23
N SER A 247 -7.75 -0.97 4.80
CA SER A 247 -6.56 -0.66 4.03
C SER A 247 -5.83 -1.97 3.68
N GLY A 248 -5.78 -2.30 2.41
CA GLY A 248 -5.15 -3.53 1.93
C GLY A 248 -5.75 -4.80 2.54
N ALA A 249 -4.90 -5.64 3.11
CA ALA A 249 -5.31 -6.84 3.86
C ALA A 249 -5.83 -6.52 5.27
N GLY A 250 -5.63 -5.30 5.76
CA GLY A 250 -5.79 -4.88 7.13
C GLY A 250 -4.50 -5.15 7.95
N PRO A 251 -4.52 -4.96 9.29
CA PRO A 251 -5.67 -4.62 10.11
C PRO A 251 -6.02 -3.12 10.13
N THR A 252 -5.25 -2.24 9.49
CA THR A 252 -5.55 -0.80 9.41
C THR A 252 -6.92 -0.58 8.78
N LEU A 253 -7.69 0.32 9.39
CA LEU A 253 -8.98 0.78 8.91
C LEU A 253 -8.81 2.20 8.37
N LEU A 254 -9.46 2.49 7.24
CA LEU A 254 -9.32 3.76 6.57
C LEU A 254 -10.64 4.53 6.59
N CYS A 255 -10.57 5.77 7.06
CA CYS A 255 -11.65 6.75 6.92
C CYS A 255 -11.26 7.76 5.86
N ILE A 256 -12.13 7.97 4.87
CA ILE A 256 -11.95 8.98 3.83
C ILE A 256 -13.08 10.00 3.97
N THR A 257 -12.72 11.28 4.07
CA THR A 257 -13.67 12.36 4.34
C THR A 257 -13.16 13.69 3.80
N ARG A 258 -14.04 14.67 3.65
CA ARG A 258 -13.68 16.08 3.44
C ARG A 258 -13.84 16.93 4.71
N SER A 259 -14.32 16.31 5.80
CA SER A 259 -14.51 16.98 7.08
C SER A 259 -13.21 17.10 7.87
N LYS A 260 -12.76 18.32 8.12
CA LYS A 260 -11.59 18.61 8.98
C LYS A 260 -11.82 18.24 10.45
N LYS A 261 -13.07 18.03 10.88
CA LYS A 261 -13.42 17.72 12.27
C LYS A 261 -13.39 16.21 12.59
N LEU A 262 -13.40 15.33 11.57
CA LEU A 262 -13.51 13.91 11.81
C LEU A 262 -12.36 13.38 12.68
N ARG A 263 -11.14 13.87 12.47
CA ARG A 263 -9.98 13.47 13.29
C ARG A 263 -10.19 13.74 14.77
N GLU A 264 -10.66 14.93 15.12
CA GLU A 264 -10.92 15.32 16.52
C GLU A 264 -11.98 14.41 17.15
N VAL A 265 -13.08 14.17 16.42
CA VAL A 265 -14.16 13.28 16.86
C VAL A 265 -13.66 11.86 17.08
N LEU A 266 -12.86 11.32 16.17
CA LEU A 266 -12.28 9.98 16.31
C LEU A 266 -11.29 9.93 17.48
N THR A 267 -10.43 10.94 17.65
CA THR A 267 -9.47 11.01 18.77
C THR A 267 -10.17 10.99 20.12
N GLU A 268 -11.29 11.72 20.26
CA GLU A 268 -12.08 11.78 21.48
C GLU A 268 -12.84 10.47 21.77
N LYS A 269 -13.48 9.89 20.73
CA LYS A 269 -14.46 8.82 20.93
C LYS A 269 -13.90 7.41 20.77
N LEU A 270 -12.81 7.24 20.00
CA LEU A 270 -12.25 5.93 19.70
C LEU A 270 -11.88 5.12 20.95
N PRO A 271 -11.22 5.71 21.98
CA PRO A 271 -10.88 4.98 23.19
C PRO A 271 -12.09 4.44 23.98
N GLY A 272 -13.26 5.07 23.81
CA GLY A 272 -14.51 4.64 24.47
C GLY A 272 -15.22 3.49 23.79
N VAL A 273 -14.86 3.14 22.54
CA VAL A 273 -15.53 2.08 21.75
C VAL A 273 -14.60 0.92 21.39
N THR A 274 -13.30 1.05 21.64
CA THR A 274 -12.29 0.03 21.32
C THR A 274 -11.75 -0.64 22.57
N ARG A 275 -11.32 -1.90 22.40
CA ARG A 275 -10.65 -2.69 23.45
C ARG A 275 -9.13 -2.71 23.27
N ARG A 276 -8.66 -2.47 22.03
CA ARG A 276 -7.26 -2.36 21.65
C ARG A 276 -6.85 -0.90 21.49
N SER A 277 -5.55 -0.66 21.52
CA SER A 277 -4.99 0.65 21.17
C SER A 277 -4.99 0.86 19.66
N TRP A 278 -5.45 2.04 19.25
CA TRP A 278 -5.51 2.45 17.85
C TRP A 278 -4.90 3.83 17.70
N GLU A 279 -3.92 3.94 16.84
CA GLU A 279 -3.32 5.21 16.44
C GLU A 279 -4.07 5.81 15.26
N ILE A 280 -4.29 7.11 15.25
CA ILE A 280 -4.92 7.83 14.12
C ILE A 280 -3.85 8.62 13.39
N LEU A 281 -3.50 8.16 12.19
CA LEU A 281 -2.55 8.82 11.31
C LEU A 281 -3.31 9.62 10.24
N PRO A 282 -3.27 10.96 10.28
CA PRO A 282 -3.76 11.79 9.19
C PRO A 282 -2.74 11.77 8.05
N LEU A 283 -3.15 11.28 6.90
CA LEU A 283 -2.29 11.11 5.74
C LEU A 283 -2.85 11.92 4.57
N HIS A 284 -1.97 12.55 3.81
CA HIS A 284 -2.30 13.15 2.50
C HIS A 284 -1.99 12.15 1.38
N VAL A 285 -2.56 12.38 0.22
CA VAL A 285 -2.19 11.59 -0.97
C VAL A 285 -0.83 12.04 -1.48
N GLU A 286 0.05 11.07 -1.74
CA GLU A 286 1.36 11.31 -2.34
C GLU A 286 1.25 11.13 -3.86
N PHE A 287 1.50 12.19 -4.62
CA PHE A 287 1.33 12.19 -6.08
C PHE A 287 2.61 11.89 -6.86
N GLN A 288 3.77 12.02 -6.24
CA GLN A 288 5.05 11.79 -6.93
C GLN A 288 5.39 10.30 -7.04
N GLY A 289 4.93 9.48 -6.07
CA GLY A 289 5.38 8.09 -5.96
C GLY A 289 6.82 7.95 -5.48
N ALA A 290 7.40 6.78 -5.70
CA ALA A 290 8.78 6.51 -5.29
C ALA A 290 9.77 7.31 -6.13
N HIS A 291 10.81 7.87 -5.46
CA HIS A 291 11.80 8.71 -6.12
C HIS A 291 13.16 8.64 -5.43
N VAL A 292 14.18 9.09 -6.14
CA VAL A 292 15.52 9.24 -5.58
C VAL A 292 15.53 10.44 -4.65
N LEU A 293 15.94 10.22 -3.39
CA LEU A 293 16.10 11.27 -2.40
C LEU A 293 17.53 11.85 -2.44
N GLU A 294 18.53 10.94 -2.50
CA GLU A 294 19.95 11.29 -2.57
C GLU A 294 20.72 10.31 -3.45
N SER A 295 21.76 10.79 -4.15
CA SER A 295 22.64 9.94 -4.94
C SER A 295 24.08 10.51 -4.98
N CYS A 296 25.09 9.63 -4.79
CA CYS A 296 26.52 9.99 -4.79
C CYS A 296 27.35 9.06 -5.69
#